data_54d5cfcd6aa3e585a2a8a68839e1b07a
#
_entry.id   54d5cfcd6aa3e585a2a8a68839e1b07a
#
_cell.length_a   1.000
_cell.length_b   1.000
_cell.length_c   1.000
_cell.angle_alpha   90.00
_cell.angle_beta   90.00
_cell.angle_gamma   90.00
#
_symmetry.space_group_name_H-M   'P 1'
#
loop_
_entity.id
_entity.type
_entity.pdbx_description
1 polymer ?
#
loop_
_entity_poly.entity_id
_entity_poly.type
_entity_poly.pdbx_seq_one_letter_code
_entity_poly.pdbx_strand_id
1 'polypeptide(L)'
;MRNPKDKDEVLNNCDYYFEGSFDNDNPVCLEIGMGKGQFILNMALNNPDINYIGVEKYSSVASVAIKKINEYKPSNLKILIGDIASIEELLDKKIDTIYLNFSDPWPKDRHAKRRLTSINYLKVYDNLFKGKPHIIQKTDNDLLFQFSLDEYNKYGYHVNKISYDLHNEDIPNIMTEYEEKFSNMGIKIKYVDVSK
;
A
#
# COMPACT_ATOMS: atom_id res chain seq x y z
N MET A 1 5.81 -18.76 -3.61
CA MET A 1 4.48 -19.21 -3.11
C MET A 1 3.84 -20.12 -4.16
N ARG A 2 3.18 -21.22 -3.73
CA ARG A 2 2.54 -22.15 -4.70
C ARG A 2 1.29 -21.46 -5.26
N ASN A 3 1.08 -21.47 -6.59
CA ASN A 3 -0.14 -20.90 -7.18
C ASN A 3 -1.38 -21.59 -6.62
N PRO A 4 -2.40 -20.86 -6.14
CA PRO A 4 -3.68 -21.43 -5.78
C PRO A 4 -4.30 -22.17 -6.98
N LYS A 5 -4.93 -23.33 -6.75
CA LYS A 5 -5.48 -24.16 -7.84
C LYS A 5 -6.66 -23.48 -8.56
N ASP A 6 -7.38 -22.64 -7.86
CA ASP A 6 -8.56 -21.91 -8.33
C ASP A 6 -8.26 -20.42 -8.67
N LYS A 7 -6.97 -20.06 -8.85
CA LYS A 7 -6.56 -18.70 -9.10
C LYS A 7 -7.32 -18.04 -10.26
N ASP A 8 -7.35 -18.71 -11.40
CA ASP A 8 -7.93 -18.13 -12.62
C ASP A 8 -9.46 -17.97 -12.52
N GLU A 9 -10.15 -18.90 -11.84
CA GLU A 9 -11.57 -18.78 -11.53
C GLU A 9 -11.85 -17.58 -10.64
N VAL A 10 -11.07 -17.38 -9.57
CA VAL A 10 -11.21 -16.26 -8.63
C VAL A 10 -10.95 -14.92 -9.33
N LEU A 11 -9.95 -14.85 -10.21
CA LEU A 11 -9.64 -13.64 -10.96
C LEU A 11 -10.73 -13.27 -11.97
N ASN A 12 -11.27 -14.27 -12.69
CA ASN A 12 -12.28 -14.04 -13.71
C ASN A 12 -13.66 -13.67 -13.13
N ASN A 13 -13.94 -14.06 -11.88
CA ASN A 13 -15.20 -13.79 -11.18
C ASN A 13 -15.05 -12.67 -10.13
N CYS A 14 -14.11 -11.75 -10.30
CA CYS A 14 -13.87 -10.65 -9.37
C CYS A 14 -14.67 -9.41 -9.74
N ASP A 15 -15.58 -8.97 -8.87
CA ASP A 15 -16.41 -7.76 -9.02
C ASP A 15 -15.73 -6.49 -8.47
N TYR A 16 -14.49 -6.61 -7.99
CA TYR A 16 -13.79 -5.54 -7.28
C TYR A 16 -12.72 -4.83 -8.11
N TYR A 17 -12.59 -5.12 -9.39
CA TYR A 17 -11.64 -4.41 -10.22
C TYR A 17 -11.97 -2.92 -10.32
N PHE A 18 -10.92 -2.09 -10.21
CA PHE A 18 -11.06 -0.65 -10.38
C PHE A 18 -11.19 -0.31 -11.86
N GLU A 19 -12.28 0.34 -12.23
CA GLU A 19 -12.62 0.70 -13.61
C GLU A 19 -12.44 2.20 -13.90
N GLY A 20 -11.65 2.90 -13.06
CA GLY A 20 -11.26 4.29 -13.26
C GLY A 20 -11.95 5.30 -12.34
N SER A 21 -13.02 4.93 -11.65
CA SER A 21 -13.72 5.82 -10.69
C SER A 21 -14.45 5.02 -9.61
N PHE A 22 -14.82 5.72 -8.54
CA PHE A 22 -15.87 5.33 -7.60
C PHE A 22 -17.14 6.12 -7.91
N ASP A 23 -18.28 5.62 -7.44
CA ASP A 23 -19.60 6.28 -7.64
C ASP A 23 -19.87 7.41 -6.63
N ASN A 24 -18.81 7.90 -5.99
CA ASN A 24 -18.87 8.97 -4.99
C ASN A 24 -17.57 9.80 -5.00
N ASP A 25 -17.57 10.93 -4.28
CA ASP A 25 -16.45 11.87 -4.19
C ASP A 25 -15.62 11.72 -2.91
N ASN A 26 -15.74 10.61 -2.20
CA ASN A 26 -14.97 10.34 -1.00
C ASN A 26 -13.45 10.33 -1.29
N PRO A 27 -12.60 10.68 -0.30
CA PRO A 27 -11.16 10.56 -0.45
C PRO A 27 -10.74 9.15 -0.85
N VAL A 28 -9.69 9.05 -1.66
CA VAL A 28 -9.19 7.77 -2.17
C VAL A 28 -7.80 7.46 -1.61
N CYS A 29 -7.69 6.35 -0.90
CA CYS A 29 -6.44 5.82 -0.38
C CYS A 29 -5.97 4.62 -1.21
N LEU A 30 -4.67 4.58 -1.51
CA LEU A 30 -4.03 3.54 -2.31
C LEU A 30 -3.03 2.75 -1.46
N GLU A 31 -3.15 1.42 -1.40
CA GLU A 31 -2.07 0.57 -0.91
C GLU A 31 -1.31 -0.07 -2.07
N ILE A 32 0.01 0.17 -2.15
CA ILE A 32 0.88 -0.43 -3.17
C ILE A 32 1.58 -1.64 -2.56
N GLY A 33 1.33 -2.81 -3.13
CA GLY A 33 1.79 -4.09 -2.60
C GLY A 33 0.85 -4.62 -1.51
N MET A 34 -0.46 -4.63 -1.76
CA MET A 34 -1.47 -5.04 -0.76
C MET A 34 -1.30 -6.48 -0.27
N GLY A 35 -0.51 -7.30 -0.96
CA GLY A 35 -0.31 -8.68 -0.61
C GLY A 35 -1.64 -9.47 -0.59
N LYS A 36 -1.94 -10.12 0.54
CA LYS A 36 -3.18 -10.86 0.74
C LYS A 36 -4.38 -9.98 1.18
N GLY A 37 -4.23 -8.66 1.14
CA GLY A 37 -5.30 -7.68 1.28
C GLY A 37 -5.83 -7.45 2.69
N GLN A 38 -5.20 -7.97 3.74
CA GLN A 38 -5.73 -7.85 5.11
C GLN A 38 -5.80 -6.39 5.59
N PHE A 39 -4.72 -5.62 5.36
CA PHE A 39 -4.68 -4.22 5.77
C PHE A 39 -5.74 -3.39 5.04
N ILE A 40 -5.75 -3.44 3.70
CA ILE A 40 -6.65 -2.61 2.90
C ILE A 40 -8.13 -2.97 3.12
N LEU A 41 -8.43 -4.26 3.34
CA LEU A 41 -9.77 -4.71 3.69
C LEU A 41 -10.21 -4.15 5.05
N ASN A 42 -9.35 -4.26 6.07
CA ASN A 42 -9.66 -3.71 7.40
C ASN A 42 -9.81 -2.19 7.36
N MET A 43 -8.98 -1.49 6.58
CA MET A 43 -9.13 -0.05 6.37
C MET A 43 -10.49 0.28 5.78
N ALA A 44 -10.92 -0.42 4.73
CA ALA A 44 -12.22 -0.22 4.08
C ALA A 44 -13.41 -0.48 5.02
N LEU A 45 -13.35 -1.56 5.80
CA LEU A 45 -14.42 -1.91 6.74
C LEU A 45 -14.55 -0.92 7.90
N ASN A 46 -13.43 -0.36 8.36
CA ASN A 46 -13.44 0.58 9.50
C ASN A 46 -13.70 2.03 9.09
N ASN A 47 -13.59 2.37 7.80
CA ASN A 47 -13.72 3.74 7.30
C ASN A 47 -14.63 3.79 6.07
N PRO A 48 -15.97 3.67 6.22
CA PRO A 48 -16.90 3.59 5.10
C PRO A 48 -16.95 4.86 4.22
N ASP A 49 -16.54 6.00 4.77
CA ASP A 49 -16.53 7.30 4.08
C ASP A 49 -15.21 7.58 3.33
N ILE A 50 -14.33 6.57 3.21
CA ILE A 50 -13.08 6.64 2.46
C ILE A 50 -13.05 5.50 1.45
N ASN A 51 -12.68 5.78 0.21
CA ASN A 51 -12.49 4.79 -0.83
C ASN A 51 -11.07 4.23 -0.77
N TYR A 52 -10.93 2.94 -1.05
CA TYR A 52 -9.65 2.25 -1.02
C TYR A 52 -9.37 1.53 -2.33
N ILE A 53 -8.10 1.58 -2.77
CA ILE A 53 -7.61 0.80 -3.91
C ILE A 53 -6.39 0.00 -3.43
N GLY A 54 -6.45 -1.32 -3.59
CA GLY A 54 -5.31 -2.20 -3.35
C GLY A 54 -4.63 -2.59 -4.65
N VAL A 55 -3.33 -2.34 -4.77
CA VAL A 55 -2.52 -2.77 -5.92
C VAL A 55 -1.62 -3.93 -5.53
N GLU A 56 -1.65 -5.02 -6.30
CA GLU A 56 -0.74 -6.16 -6.13
C GLU A 56 -0.18 -6.60 -7.48
N LYS A 57 1.13 -6.74 -7.54
CA LYS A 57 1.82 -7.12 -8.77
C LYS A 57 1.57 -8.57 -9.18
N TYR A 58 1.48 -9.46 -8.19
CA TYR A 58 1.40 -10.90 -8.43
C TYR A 58 -0.05 -11.40 -8.34
N SER A 59 -0.60 -11.82 -9.46
CA SER A 59 -1.98 -12.32 -9.54
C SER A 59 -2.27 -13.50 -8.61
N SER A 60 -1.27 -14.36 -8.35
CA SER A 60 -1.40 -15.46 -7.38
C SER A 60 -1.55 -15.00 -5.93
N VAL A 61 -1.02 -13.83 -5.59
CA VAL A 61 -1.19 -13.23 -4.27
C VAL A 61 -2.51 -12.47 -4.21
N ALA A 62 -2.81 -11.69 -5.25
CA ALA A 62 -4.07 -10.96 -5.38
C ALA A 62 -5.29 -11.88 -5.32
N SER A 63 -5.24 -13.09 -5.89
CA SER A 63 -6.36 -14.05 -5.81
C SER A 63 -6.71 -14.47 -4.38
N VAL A 64 -5.73 -14.46 -3.46
CA VAL A 64 -5.99 -14.70 -2.03
C VAL A 64 -6.70 -13.51 -1.39
N ALA A 65 -6.30 -12.28 -1.75
CA ALA A 65 -6.97 -11.06 -1.30
C ALA A 65 -8.43 -11.01 -1.78
N ILE A 66 -8.67 -11.32 -3.06
CA ILE A 66 -10.01 -11.33 -3.67
C ILE A 66 -10.95 -12.26 -2.93
N LYS A 67 -10.50 -13.46 -2.53
CA LYS A 67 -11.33 -14.38 -1.74
C LYS A 67 -11.83 -13.76 -0.44
N LYS A 68 -10.92 -13.12 0.30
CA LYS A 68 -11.29 -12.41 1.54
C LYS A 68 -12.26 -11.26 1.25
N ILE A 69 -11.98 -10.46 0.23
CA ILE A 69 -12.84 -9.33 -0.16
C ILE A 69 -14.25 -9.82 -0.51
N ASN A 70 -14.37 -10.93 -1.25
CA ASN A 70 -15.64 -11.54 -1.60
C ASN A 70 -16.45 -12.02 -0.38
N GLU A 71 -15.80 -12.39 0.72
CA GLU A 71 -16.47 -12.78 1.97
C GLU A 71 -17.10 -11.57 2.68
N TYR A 72 -16.40 -10.42 2.72
CA TYR A 72 -16.82 -9.22 3.46
C TYR A 72 -17.60 -8.21 2.62
N LYS A 73 -17.43 -8.23 1.30
CA LYS A 73 -18.14 -7.39 0.31
C LYS A 73 -18.14 -5.89 0.62
N PRO A 74 -16.98 -5.27 0.88
CA PRO A 74 -16.91 -3.83 1.10
C PRO A 74 -17.30 -3.06 -0.17
N SER A 75 -18.13 -2.04 -0.05
CA SER A 75 -18.56 -1.21 -1.19
C SER A 75 -17.52 -0.17 -1.62
N ASN A 76 -16.60 0.17 -0.71
CA ASN A 76 -15.59 1.21 -0.85
C ASN A 76 -14.17 0.69 -1.11
N LEU A 77 -14.02 -0.58 -1.54
CA LEU A 77 -12.72 -1.18 -1.87
C LEU A 77 -12.72 -1.69 -3.32
N LYS A 78 -11.69 -1.29 -4.05
CA LYS A 78 -11.38 -1.80 -5.39
C LYS A 78 -9.94 -2.32 -5.44
N ILE A 79 -9.62 -3.12 -6.45
CA ILE A 79 -8.29 -3.70 -6.64
C ILE A 79 -7.77 -3.50 -8.06
N LEU A 80 -6.45 -3.46 -8.18
CA LEU A 80 -5.73 -3.50 -9.44
C LEU A 80 -4.62 -4.55 -9.38
N ILE A 81 -4.41 -5.28 -10.46
CA ILE A 81 -3.34 -6.26 -10.58
C ILE A 81 -2.33 -5.75 -11.60
N GLY A 82 -1.11 -5.45 -11.14
CA GLY A 82 -0.05 -4.95 -12.00
C GLY A 82 1.06 -4.24 -11.25
N ASP A 83 2.11 -3.88 -11.97
CA ASP A 83 3.14 -2.97 -11.45
C ASP A 83 2.59 -1.55 -11.48
N ILE A 84 2.75 -0.81 -10.39
CA ILE A 84 2.20 0.56 -10.26
C ILE A 84 2.66 1.48 -11.40
N ALA A 85 3.91 1.34 -11.85
CA ALA A 85 4.43 2.13 -12.96
C ALA A 85 3.79 1.79 -14.33
N SER A 86 3.11 0.64 -14.43
CA SER A 86 2.42 0.20 -15.67
C SER A 86 0.94 0.55 -15.67
N ILE A 87 0.36 0.87 -14.53
CA ILE A 87 -1.07 1.14 -14.35
C ILE A 87 -1.35 2.57 -13.87
N GLU A 88 -0.33 3.43 -13.83
CA GLU A 88 -0.43 4.79 -13.32
C GLU A 88 -1.52 5.62 -14.01
N GLU A 89 -1.73 5.45 -15.32
CA GLU A 89 -2.73 6.19 -16.10
C GLU A 89 -4.16 5.97 -15.58
N LEU A 90 -4.48 4.77 -15.06
CA LEU A 90 -5.78 4.49 -14.46
C LEU A 90 -6.02 5.26 -13.17
N LEU A 91 -4.95 5.67 -12.49
CA LEU A 91 -4.93 6.32 -11.19
C LEU A 91 -4.61 7.83 -11.27
N ASP A 92 -4.43 8.38 -12.49
CA ASP A 92 -4.02 9.76 -12.70
C ASP A 92 -4.93 10.75 -11.94
N LYS A 93 -4.29 11.56 -11.06
CA LYS A 93 -4.95 12.59 -10.24
C LYS A 93 -6.18 12.12 -9.43
N LYS A 94 -6.13 10.88 -8.90
CA LYS A 94 -7.26 10.29 -8.15
C LYS A 94 -6.94 10.03 -6.68
N ILE A 95 -5.66 9.99 -6.29
CA ILE A 95 -5.23 9.49 -4.98
C ILE A 95 -4.99 10.64 -4.02
N ASP A 96 -5.49 10.51 -2.80
CA ASP A 96 -5.27 11.43 -1.68
C ASP A 96 -4.12 10.95 -0.76
N THR A 97 -4.03 9.64 -0.50
CA THR A 97 -2.99 9.07 0.36
C THR A 97 -2.48 7.74 -0.17
N ILE A 98 -1.16 7.52 -0.13
CA ILE A 98 -0.51 6.25 -0.48
C ILE A 98 0.00 5.56 0.78
N TYR A 99 -0.32 4.26 0.94
CA TYR A 99 0.23 3.38 1.96
C TYR A 99 1.28 2.44 1.35
N LEU A 100 2.46 2.38 1.99
CA LEU A 100 3.56 1.49 1.65
C LEU A 100 3.87 0.60 2.87
N ASN A 101 3.25 -0.56 2.94
CA ASN A 101 3.38 -1.47 4.07
C ASN A 101 4.32 -2.62 3.74
N PHE A 102 5.45 -2.74 4.44
CA PHE A 102 6.40 -3.86 4.38
C PHE A 102 6.83 -4.22 2.95
N SER A 103 7.03 -3.21 2.12
CA SER A 103 7.54 -3.40 0.76
C SER A 103 8.94 -4.02 0.75
N ASP A 104 9.28 -4.70 -0.35
CA ASP A 104 10.57 -5.37 -0.52
C ASP A 104 11.76 -4.41 -0.30
N PRO A 105 12.69 -4.72 0.62
CA PRO A 105 13.79 -3.82 0.97
C PRO A 105 14.91 -3.78 -0.08
N TRP A 106 14.96 -4.75 -1.01
CA TRP A 106 16.00 -4.84 -2.03
C TRP A 106 17.40 -4.53 -1.46
N PRO A 107 18.00 -5.42 -0.65
CA PRO A 107 19.15 -5.10 0.21
C PRO A 107 20.44 -4.71 -0.54
N LYS A 108 20.56 -5.06 -1.83
CA LYS A 108 21.71 -4.72 -2.66
C LYS A 108 21.56 -3.31 -3.24
N ASP A 109 22.59 -2.46 -3.14
CA ASP A 109 22.56 -1.06 -3.62
C ASP A 109 22.23 -0.93 -5.10
N ARG A 110 22.72 -1.86 -5.94
CA ARG A 110 22.36 -1.91 -7.38
C ARG A 110 20.86 -2.07 -7.64
N HIS A 111 20.09 -2.50 -6.62
CA HIS A 111 18.63 -2.67 -6.68
C HIS A 111 17.86 -1.55 -6.00
N ALA A 112 18.51 -0.51 -5.46
CA ALA A 112 17.87 0.58 -4.74
C ALA A 112 16.74 1.24 -5.55
N LYS A 113 16.89 1.34 -6.87
CA LYS A 113 15.85 1.87 -7.78
C LYS A 113 14.54 1.05 -7.80
N ARG A 114 14.54 -0.18 -7.27
CA ARG A 114 13.35 -1.06 -7.17
C ARG A 114 12.56 -0.85 -5.88
N ARG A 115 13.14 -0.15 -4.90
CA ARG A 115 12.45 0.18 -3.66
C ARG A 115 11.30 1.13 -3.97
N LEU A 116 10.12 0.86 -3.43
CA LEU A 116 8.92 1.67 -3.68
C LEU A 116 9.04 3.12 -3.15
N THR A 117 10.02 3.41 -2.33
CA THR A 117 10.36 4.75 -1.84
C THR A 117 11.48 5.43 -2.62
N SER A 118 12.02 4.82 -3.67
CA SER A 118 13.03 5.46 -4.51
C SER A 118 12.45 6.65 -5.28
N ILE A 119 13.29 7.63 -5.61
CA ILE A 119 12.90 8.80 -6.42
C ILE A 119 12.20 8.40 -7.72
N ASN A 120 12.54 7.25 -8.32
CA ASN A 120 11.87 6.78 -9.51
C ASN A 120 10.37 6.53 -9.29
N TYR A 121 10.01 5.89 -8.17
CA TYR A 121 8.62 5.66 -7.81
C TYR A 121 7.94 6.94 -7.27
N LEU A 122 8.66 7.78 -6.52
CA LEU A 122 8.10 9.05 -6.05
C LEU A 122 7.66 9.95 -7.23
N LYS A 123 8.39 9.90 -8.35
CA LYS A 123 7.99 10.58 -9.60
C LYS A 123 6.71 10.00 -10.22
N VAL A 124 6.53 8.67 -10.17
CA VAL A 124 5.29 8.03 -10.61
C VAL A 124 4.13 8.48 -9.70
N TYR A 125 4.36 8.51 -8.38
CA TYR A 125 3.31 8.90 -7.43
C TYR A 125 2.85 10.35 -7.59
N ASP A 126 3.71 11.28 -8.02
CA ASP A 126 3.31 12.67 -8.30
C ASP A 126 2.17 12.75 -9.33
N ASN A 127 2.09 11.81 -10.28
CA ASN A 127 1.01 11.73 -11.27
C ASN A 127 -0.29 11.19 -10.66
N LEU A 128 -0.21 10.40 -9.59
CA LEU A 128 -1.38 9.77 -8.97
C LEU A 128 -2.14 10.72 -8.05
N PHE A 129 -1.46 11.66 -7.40
CA PHE A 129 -2.06 12.52 -6.39
C PHE A 129 -3.04 13.55 -6.97
N LYS A 130 -4.24 13.60 -6.40
CA LYS A 130 -5.28 14.59 -6.69
C LYS A 130 -4.90 15.99 -6.18
N GLY A 131 -4.20 16.04 -5.06
CA GLY A 131 -3.81 17.26 -4.36
C GLY A 131 -2.37 17.19 -3.85
N LYS A 132 -2.16 17.60 -2.60
CA LYS A 132 -0.85 17.50 -1.95
C LYS A 132 -0.45 16.05 -1.76
N PRO A 133 0.74 15.63 -2.19
CA PRO A 133 1.26 14.29 -1.97
C PRO A 133 1.32 13.94 -0.49
N HIS A 134 0.77 12.77 -0.13
CA HIS A 134 0.77 12.23 1.23
C HIS A 134 1.07 10.73 1.20
N ILE A 135 2.12 10.30 1.91
CA ILE A 135 2.56 8.90 1.95
C ILE A 135 2.73 8.47 3.41
N ILE A 136 2.20 7.30 3.72
CA ILE A 136 2.39 6.63 5.01
C ILE A 136 3.13 5.32 4.74
N GLN A 137 4.24 5.11 5.45
CA GLN A 137 5.07 3.91 5.30
C GLN A 137 5.25 3.19 6.63
N LYS A 138 5.18 1.85 6.59
CA LYS A 138 5.58 0.95 7.68
C LYS A 138 6.59 -0.07 7.19
N THR A 139 7.59 -0.36 8.00
CA THR A 139 8.60 -1.40 7.73
C THR A 139 9.28 -1.87 9.01
N ASP A 140 9.69 -3.12 9.04
CA ASP A 140 10.57 -3.70 10.05
C ASP A 140 12.06 -3.53 9.68
N ASN A 141 12.36 -3.15 8.44
CA ASN A 141 13.72 -3.11 7.89
C ASN A 141 14.40 -1.75 8.08
N ASP A 142 15.47 -1.70 8.88
CA ASP A 142 16.19 -0.47 9.19
C ASP A 142 16.84 0.17 7.96
N LEU A 143 17.43 -0.62 7.06
CA LEU A 143 18.09 -0.11 5.85
C LEU A 143 17.07 0.53 4.90
N LEU A 144 15.91 -0.12 4.70
CA LEU A 144 14.85 0.44 3.89
C LEU A 144 14.31 1.71 4.53
N PHE A 145 14.11 1.73 5.85
CA PHE A 145 13.57 2.88 6.55
C PHE A 145 14.47 4.11 6.40
N GLN A 146 15.78 3.96 6.68
CA GLN A 146 16.75 5.05 6.51
C GLN A 146 16.82 5.52 5.06
N PHE A 147 16.90 4.59 4.10
CA PHE A 147 16.85 4.93 2.68
C PHE A 147 15.60 5.73 2.31
N SER A 148 14.44 5.34 2.83
CA SER A 148 13.18 6.03 2.56
C SER A 148 13.18 7.46 3.07
N LEU A 149 13.65 7.68 4.29
CA LEU A 149 13.77 9.03 4.87
C LEU A 149 14.68 9.93 4.01
N ASP A 150 15.81 9.38 3.54
CA ASP A 150 16.75 10.11 2.68
C ASP A 150 16.11 10.47 1.32
N GLU A 151 15.39 9.53 0.69
CA GLU A 151 14.73 9.77 -0.60
C GLU A 151 13.55 10.73 -0.47
N TYR A 152 12.74 10.63 0.58
CA TYR A 152 11.67 11.58 0.87
C TYR A 152 12.21 12.99 1.04
N ASN A 153 13.24 13.17 1.87
CA ASN A 153 13.88 14.48 2.08
C ASN A 153 14.46 15.05 0.78
N LYS A 154 15.21 14.24 0.01
CA LYS A 154 15.78 14.65 -1.29
C LYS A 154 14.70 15.05 -2.30
N TYR A 155 13.54 14.41 -2.24
CA TYR A 155 12.44 14.66 -3.18
C TYR A 155 11.48 15.76 -2.72
N GLY A 156 11.75 16.38 -1.56
CA GLY A 156 11.03 17.55 -1.06
C GLY A 156 9.79 17.21 -0.21
N TYR A 157 9.71 15.98 0.33
CA TYR A 157 8.72 15.65 1.36
C TYR A 157 9.17 16.12 2.73
N HIS A 158 8.22 16.53 3.55
CA HIS A 158 8.39 16.84 4.97
C HIS A 158 7.84 15.70 5.83
N VAL A 159 8.54 15.39 6.91
CA VAL A 159 8.09 14.39 7.89
C VAL A 159 7.05 15.03 8.80
N ASN A 160 5.83 14.52 8.76
CA ASN A 160 4.74 14.92 9.65
C ASN A 160 4.81 14.15 10.99
N LYS A 161 5.09 12.85 10.92
CA LYS A 161 5.25 11.98 12.08
C LYS A 161 6.23 10.85 11.76
N ILE A 162 7.03 10.45 12.75
CA ILE A 162 7.99 9.37 12.64
C ILE A 162 7.97 8.54 13.93
N SER A 163 8.10 7.22 13.82
CA SER A 163 8.31 6.30 14.93
C SER A 163 9.32 5.23 14.54
N TYR A 164 10.14 4.84 15.51
CA TYR A 164 11.05 3.70 15.42
C TYR A 164 10.52 2.46 16.14
N ASP A 165 9.35 2.59 16.81
CA ASP A 165 8.69 1.53 17.56
C ASP A 165 7.19 1.79 17.66
N LEU A 166 6.50 1.68 16.51
CA LEU A 166 5.09 2.04 16.31
C LEU A 166 4.15 1.50 17.40
N HIS A 167 4.38 0.26 17.85
CA HIS A 167 3.51 -0.41 18.81
C HIS A 167 3.65 0.10 20.24
N ASN A 168 4.71 0.87 20.53
CA ASN A 168 4.93 1.51 21.84
C ASN A 168 4.59 3.00 21.84
N GLU A 169 3.96 3.49 20.77
CA GLU A 169 3.55 4.88 20.63
C GLU A 169 2.04 5.01 20.42
N ASP A 170 1.47 6.14 20.81
CA ASP A 170 0.06 6.46 20.57
C ASP A 170 -0.16 6.96 19.13
N ILE A 171 -0.05 6.02 18.18
CA ILE A 171 -0.33 6.21 16.77
C ILE A 171 -1.44 5.26 16.36
N PRO A 172 -2.59 5.77 15.86
CA PRO A 172 -3.64 4.90 15.33
C PRO A 172 -3.07 3.96 14.25
N ASN A 173 -3.28 2.66 14.41
CA ASN A 173 -2.70 1.66 13.53
C ASN A 173 -3.66 0.51 13.27
N ILE A 174 -3.80 0.15 11.98
CA ILE A 174 -4.39 -1.12 11.55
C ILE A 174 -3.24 -2.00 11.08
N MET A 175 -3.09 -3.17 11.68
CA MET A 175 -1.98 -4.07 11.38
C MET A 175 -2.19 -4.83 10.07
N THR A 176 -1.10 -5.11 9.35
CA THR A 176 -1.05 -6.12 8.30
C THR A 176 -0.86 -7.51 8.90
N GLU A 177 -1.16 -8.60 8.15
CA GLU A 177 -0.81 -9.97 8.61
C GLU A 177 0.69 -10.13 8.90
N TYR A 178 1.53 -9.45 8.12
CA TYR A 178 2.99 -9.47 8.31
C TYR A 178 3.36 -8.77 9.62
N GLU A 179 2.81 -7.58 9.85
CA GLU A 179 3.03 -6.77 11.05
C GLU A 179 2.65 -7.53 12.32
N GLU A 180 1.45 -8.11 12.36
CA GLU A 180 0.97 -8.89 13.50
C GLU A 180 1.92 -10.04 13.84
N LYS A 181 2.38 -10.78 12.82
CA LYS A 181 3.31 -11.88 13.01
C LYS A 181 4.64 -11.42 13.61
N PHE A 182 5.23 -10.35 13.07
CA PHE A 182 6.58 -9.92 13.44
C PHE A 182 6.60 -9.09 14.72
N SER A 183 5.57 -8.31 15.00
CA SER A 183 5.43 -7.62 16.29
C SER A 183 5.29 -8.60 17.46
N ASN A 184 4.54 -9.69 17.27
CA ASN A 184 4.45 -10.78 18.26
C ASN A 184 5.81 -11.48 18.52
N MET A 185 6.78 -11.34 17.62
CA MET A 185 8.17 -11.81 17.81
C MET A 185 9.07 -10.74 18.45
N GLY A 186 8.53 -9.60 18.86
CA GLY A 186 9.28 -8.50 19.46
C GLY A 186 10.05 -7.64 18.47
N ILE A 187 9.75 -7.75 17.16
CA ILE A 187 10.38 -6.93 16.13
C ILE A 187 9.71 -5.56 16.09
N LYS A 188 10.50 -4.51 16.23
CA LYS A 188 10.05 -3.13 16.19
C LYS A 188 9.65 -2.72 14.79
N ILE A 189 8.46 -2.14 14.66
CA ILE A 189 7.95 -1.60 13.40
C ILE A 189 8.23 -0.10 13.35
N LYS A 190 8.90 0.32 12.28
CA LYS A 190 9.14 1.73 11.97
C LYS A 190 7.98 2.27 11.16
N TYR A 191 7.64 3.50 11.42
CA TYR A 191 6.55 4.24 10.80
C TYR A 191 7.02 5.63 10.40
N VAL A 192 6.60 6.09 9.24
CA VAL A 192 6.74 7.48 8.83
C VAL A 192 5.53 7.94 8.04
N ASP A 193 5.07 9.13 8.36
CA ASP A 193 4.05 9.90 7.64
C ASP A 193 4.74 11.12 7.04
N VAL A 194 4.63 11.31 5.72
CA VAL A 194 5.27 12.38 4.97
C VAL A 194 4.32 13.05 3.99
N SER A 195 4.48 14.36 3.79
CA SER A 195 3.70 15.13 2.81
C SER A 195 4.55 16.22 2.14
N LYS A 196 4.06 16.77 1.00
CA LYS A 196 4.62 17.96 0.35
C LYS A 196 3.79 19.20 0.63
#